data_d454848f55754db573351ae56dd7e5d2
#
_entry.id   d454848f55754db573351ae56dd7e5d2
#
_cell.length_a   1.000
_cell.length_b   1.000
_cell.length_c   1.000
_cell.angle_alpha   90.00
_cell.angle_beta   90.00
_cell.angle_gamma   90.00
#
_symmetry.space_group_name_H-M   'P 1'
#
loop_
_entity.id
_entity.type
_entity.pdbx_description
1 polymer ?
#
loop_
_entity_poly.entity_id
_entity_poly.type
_entity_poly.pdbx_seq_one_letter_code
_entity_poly.pdbx_strand_id
1 'polypeptide(L)'
;TDKTIPEANVYFIGFCVHRGSCSMEVSDFLSDLSGKQIALFGTCGMGDSPEYYKDIAGRVSAWIEADNDYLGYFICQGKMPQKVRMKYESMRTDENNDQIDRFIQNFDLALTHPDDLDVEHAKVFVDHMLKKIQL
;
A
#
# COMPACT_ATOMS: atom_id res chain seq x y z
N THR A 1 18.61 11.98 -6.56
CA THR A 1 18.11 10.76 -7.20
C THR A 1 17.72 11.04 -8.63
N ASP A 2 18.16 10.18 -9.54
CA ASP A 2 17.73 10.28 -10.92
C ASP A 2 16.21 10.06 -10.97
N LYS A 3 15.55 11.00 -11.63
CA LYS A 3 14.09 11.00 -11.71
C LYS A 3 13.58 10.47 -13.05
N THR A 4 14.47 9.98 -13.89
CA THR A 4 14.06 9.48 -15.19
C THR A 4 13.36 8.14 -15.04
N ILE A 5 12.07 8.13 -15.35
CA ILE A 5 11.28 6.91 -15.36
C ILE A 5 11.14 6.45 -16.79
N PRO A 6 11.51 5.20 -17.10
CA PRO A 6 11.41 4.70 -18.47
C PRO A 6 9.98 4.77 -19.00
N GLU A 7 9.83 5.10 -20.27
CA GLU A 7 8.54 5.03 -20.93
C GLU A 7 8.11 3.58 -21.08
N ALA A 8 6.89 3.27 -20.71
CA ALA A 8 6.34 1.93 -20.77
C ALA A 8 4.84 1.99 -21.04
N ASN A 9 4.24 0.88 -21.42
CA ASN A 9 2.79 0.76 -21.59
C ASN A 9 2.11 0.24 -20.33
N VAL A 10 2.87 -0.46 -19.47
CA VAL A 10 2.37 -1.07 -18.25
C VAL A 10 3.27 -0.64 -17.09
N TYR A 11 2.64 -0.21 -15.99
CA TYR A 11 3.36 0.14 -14.77
C TYR A 11 2.81 -0.65 -13.60
N PHE A 12 3.71 -1.27 -12.85
CA PHE A 12 3.41 -1.79 -11.51
C PHE A 12 4.01 -0.78 -10.54
N ILE A 13 3.15 -0.08 -9.82
CA ILE A 13 3.55 1.03 -8.95
C ILE A 13 3.40 0.62 -7.50
N GLY A 14 4.54 0.65 -6.77
CA GLY A 14 4.60 0.30 -5.37
C GLY A 14 4.50 1.52 -4.47
N PHE A 15 3.88 1.35 -3.30
CA PHE A 15 3.76 2.41 -2.30
C PHE A 15 3.75 1.84 -0.89
N CYS A 16 4.14 2.68 0.07
CA CYS A 16 3.91 2.42 1.48
C CYS A 16 2.75 3.28 1.93
N VAL A 17 1.83 2.70 2.68
CA VAL A 17 0.68 3.46 3.20
C VAL A 17 1.16 4.50 4.20
N HIS A 18 0.74 5.73 3.99
CA HIS A 18 1.02 6.86 4.86
C HIS A 18 -0.29 7.62 5.03
N ARG A 19 -0.77 7.71 6.28
CA ARG A 19 -2.04 8.37 6.62
C ARG A 19 -3.22 7.89 5.78
N GLY A 20 -3.25 6.57 5.53
CA GLY A 20 -4.35 5.94 4.79
C GLY A 20 -4.28 6.08 3.27
N SER A 21 -3.18 6.60 2.72
CA SER A 21 -2.99 6.77 1.29
C SER A 21 -1.52 6.58 0.92
N CYS A 22 -1.10 7.08 -0.23
CA CYS A 22 0.28 7.07 -0.69
C CYS A 22 0.96 8.42 -0.46
N SER A 23 2.27 8.48 -0.73
CA SER A 23 3.02 9.75 -0.68
C SER A 23 2.62 10.67 -1.84
N MET A 24 2.93 11.97 -1.69
CA MET A 24 2.73 12.93 -2.78
C MET A 24 3.52 12.56 -4.02
N GLU A 25 4.71 12.01 -3.86
CA GLU A 25 5.52 11.57 -5.01
C GLU A 25 4.78 10.53 -5.84
N VAL A 26 4.12 9.58 -5.20
CA VAL A 26 3.34 8.55 -5.89
C VAL A 26 2.08 9.16 -6.51
N SER A 27 1.34 9.98 -5.77
CA SER A 27 0.12 10.59 -6.31
C SER A 27 0.41 11.51 -7.50
N ASP A 28 1.50 12.27 -7.46
CA ASP A 28 1.90 13.13 -8.56
C ASP A 28 2.27 12.28 -9.81
N PHE A 29 3.00 11.20 -9.58
CA PHE A 29 3.37 10.30 -10.68
C PHE A 29 2.12 9.68 -11.32
N LEU A 30 1.17 9.20 -10.50
CA LEU A 30 -0.06 8.62 -11.01
C LEU A 30 -0.88 9.64 -11.83
N SER A 31 -0.94 10.88 -11.34
CA SER A 31 -1.70 11.94 -12.00
C SER A 31 -1.12 12.31 -13.37
N ASP A 32 0.17 12.08 -13.59
CA ASP A 32 0.85 12.40 -14.83
C ASP A 32 0.74 11.30 -15.89
N LEU A 33 0.28 10.11 -15.54
CA LEU A 33 0.15 9.01 -16.48
C LEU A 33 -1.07 9.15 -17.36
N SER A 34 -0.93 8.81 -18.63
CA SER A 34 -1.99 8.88 -19.64
C SER A 34 -1.88 7.71 -20.60
N GLY A 35 -2.99 7.02 -20.83
CA GLY A 35 -3.04 5.91 -21.78
C GLY A 35 -2.25 4.68 -21.35
N LYS A 36 -2.11 4.43 -20.06
CA LYS A 36 -1.28 3.35 -19.51
C LYS A 36 -2.14 2.29 -18.83
N GLN A 37 -1.57 1.10 -18.73
CA GLN A 37 -2.12 0.03 -17.89
C GLN A 37 -1.40 0.07 -16.54
N ILE A 38 -2.13 0.14 -15.43
CA ILE A 38 -1.55 0.41 -14.11
C ILE A 38 -2.04 -0.62 -13.10
N ALA A 39 -1.11 -1.29 -12.43
CA ALA A 39 -1.37 -2.11 -11.27
C ALA A 39 -0.69 -1.49 -10.05
N LEU A 40 -1.33 -1.57 -8.90
CA LEU A 40 -0.81 -1.02 -7.65
C LEU A 40 -0.43 -2.14 -6.70
N PHE A 41 0.64 -1.96 -5.94
CA PHE A 41 0.95 -2.84 -4.82
C PHE A 41 1.52 -2.02 -3.67
N GLY A 42 1.22 -2.44 -2.45
CA GLY A 42 1.64 -1.64 -1.31
C GLY A 42 1.70 -2.42 -0.01
N THR A 43 2.32 -1.81 0.99
CA THR A 43 2.36 -2.32 2.35
C THR A 43 1.66 -1.36 3.28
N CYS A 44 1.03 -1.92 4.31
CA CYS A 44 0.27 -1.17 5.31
C CYS A 44 0.63 -1.69 6.70
N GLY A 45 0.96 -0.79 7.61
CA GLY A 45 1.27 -1.18 8.99
C GLY A 45 0.05 -1.58 9.80
N MET A 46 -1.11 -1.03 9.47
CA MET A 46 -2.34 -1.24 10.23
C MET A 46 -3.17 -2.35 9.62
N GLY A 47 -3.47 -3.38 10.42
CA GLY A 47 -4.49 -4.36 10.10
C GLY A 47 -4.20 -5.26 8.90
N ASP A 48 -5.11 -6.23 8.72
CA ASP A 48 -5.08 -7.20 7.63
C ASP A 48 -6.49 -7.35 7.02
N SER A 49 -7.35 -6.37 7.25
CA SER A 49 -8.73 -6.40 6.78
C SER A 49 -8.82 -6.15 5.27
N PRO A 50 -9.48 -7.04 4.50
CA PRO A 50 -9.71 -6.79 3.08
C PRO A 50 -10.46 -5.50 2.80
N GLU A 51 -11.38 -5.11 3.67
CA GLU A 51 -12.13 -3.85 3.53
C GLU A 51 -11.24 -2.63 3.69
N TYR A 52 -10.34 -2.68 4.68
CA TYR A 52 -9.38 -1.61 4.90
C TYR A 52 -8.43 -1.46 3.71
N TYR A 53 -7.94 -2.58 3.17
CA TYR A 53 -7.07 -2.56 2.00
C TYR A 53 -7.81 -2.03 0.77
N LYS A 54 -9.07 -2.37 0.61
CA LYS A 54 -9.91 -1.84 -0.46
C LYS A 54 -10.06 -0.32 -0.36
N ASP A 55 -10.26 0.20 0.84
CA ASP A 55 -10.37 1.64 1.07
C ASP A 55 -9.07 2.37 0.72
N ILE A 56 -7.93 1.81 1.13
CA ILE A 56 -6.62 2.36 0.79
C ILE A 56 -6.43 2.37 -0.73
N ALA A 57 -6.70 1.25 -1.38
CA ALA A 57 -6.56 1.14 -2.84
C ALA A 57 -7.46 2.15 -3.55
N GLY A 58 -8.65 2.39 -3.04
CA GLY A 58 -9.57 3.40 -3.57
C GLY A 58 -9.01 4.81 -3.48
N ARG A 59 -8.37 5.14 -2.36
CA ARG A 59 -7.75 6.46 -2.18
C ARG A 59 -6.54 6.65 -3.09
N VAL A 60 -5.74 5.62 -3.27
CA VAL A 60 -4.55 5.69 -4.14
C VAL A 60 -4.97 5.71 -5.61
N SER A 61 -5.87 4.82 -6.01
CA SER A 61 -6.32 4.73 -7.40
C SER A 61 -7.09 5.97 -7.86
N ALA A 62 -7.62 6.76 -6.93
CA ALA A 62 -8.31 8.01 -7.27
C ALA A 62 -7.41 9.01 -8.01
N TRP A 63 -6.08 8.89 -7.87
CA TRP A 63 -5.11 9.74 -8.57
C TRP A 63 -4.85 9.29 -10.01
N ILE A 64 -5.35 8.11 -10.40
CA ILE A 64 -5.21 7.59 -11.76
C ILE A 64 -6.26 8.24 -12.65
N GLU A 65 -5.80 8.94 -13.69
CA GLU A 65 -6.73 9.59 -14.64
C GLU A 65 -7.52 8.56 -15.45
N ALA A 66 -8.70 8.96 -15.88
CA ALA A 66 -9.69 8.05 -16.47
C ALA A 66 -9.29 7.43 -17.80
N ASP A 67 -8.31 8.01 -18.49
CA ASP A 67 -7.81 7.48 -19.77
C ASP A 67 -6.81 6.33 -19.59
N ASN A 68 -6.49 5.96 -18.36
CA ASN A 68 -5.67 4.82 -18.03
C ASN A 68 -6.55 3.59 -17.74
N ASP A 69 -5.95 2.41 -17.87
CA ASP A 69 -6.60 1.15 -17.52
C ASP A 69 -6.06 0.69 -16.17
N TYR A 70 -6.87 0.83 -15.14
CA TYR A 70 -6.52 0.38 -13.79
C TYR A 70 -6.80 -1.12 -13.65
N LEU A 71 -5.74 -1.91 -13.51
CA LEU A 71 -5.82 -3.36 -13.55
C LEU A 71 -6.20 -3.98 -12.20
N GLY A 72 -5.79 -3.36 -11.10
CA GLY A 72 -6.05 -3.88 -9.77
C GLY A 72 -4.94 -3.56 -8.77
N TYR A 73 -5.07 -4.12 -7.57
CA TYR A 73 -4.13 -3.83 -6.49
C TYR A 73 -3.84 -5.07 -5.65
N PHE A 74 -2.70 -5.03 -4.98
CA PHE A 74 -2.32 -5.95 -3.91
C PHE A 74 -1.78 -5.14 -2.73
N ILE A 75 -2.28 -5.41 -1.53
CA ILE A 75 -1.78 -4.80 -0.29
C ILE A 75 -1.58 -5.90 0.74
N CYS A 76 -0.47 -5.84 1.46
CA CYS A 76 -0.21 -6.71 2.59
C CYS A 76 0.29 -5.88 3.77
N GLN A 77 0.32 -6.51 4.94
CA GLN A 77 0.87 -5.86 6.12
C GLN A 77 2.38 -5.72 5.97
N GLY A 78 2.95 -4.66 6.53
CA GLY A 78 4.37 -4.39 6.52
C GLY A 78 4.84 -3.82 7.85
N LYS A 79 6.12 -4.04 8.15
CA LYS A 79 6.75 -3.58 9.37
C LYS A 79 6.76 -2.06 9.45
N MET A 80 6.38 -1.52 10.60
CA MET A 80 6.46 -0.08 10.89
C MET A 80 7.77 0.24 11.63
N PRO A 81 8.28 1.49 11.48
CA PRO A 81 9.45 1.93 12.25
C PRO A 81 9.19 1.93 13.76
N GLN A 82 10.21 1.65 14.56
CA GLN A 82 10.11 1.61 16.01
C GLN A 82 9.58 2.93 16.61
N LYS A 83 9.84 4.06 15.97
CA LYS A 83 9.32 5.36 16.41
C LYS A 83 7.79 5.40 16.48
N VAL A 84 7.10 4.59 15.68
CA VAL A 84 5.63 4.51 15.72
C VAL A 84 5.17 3.90 17.03
N ARG A 85 5.81 2.82 17.48
CA ARG A 85 5.50 2.19 18.76
C ARG A 85 5.75 3.14 19.91
N MET A 86 6.87 3.86 19.87
CA MET A 86 7.20 4.87 20.87
C MET A 86 6.15 5.97 20.93
N LYS A 87 5.65 6.41 19.77
CA LYS A 87 4.60 7.41 19.69
C LYS A 87 3.31 6.89 20.31
N TYR A 88 2.92 5.65 20.06
CA TYR A 88 1.74 5.05 20.69
C TYR A 88 1.86 5.08 22.21
N GLU A 89 3.00 4.67 22.75
CA GLU A 89 3.22 4.71 24.20
C GLU A 89 3.13 6.13 24.76
N SER A 90 3.66 7.11 24.05
CA SER A 90 3.62 8.51 24.50
C SER A 90 2.20 9.09 24.51
N MET A 91 1.28 8.50 23.75
CA MET A 91 -0.11 8.93 23.68
C MET A 91 -1.01 8.25 24.73
N ARG A 92 -0.46 7.30 25.48
CA ARG A 92 -1.23 6.48 26.42
C ARG A 92 -1.80 7.33 27.55
N THR A 93 -3.08 7.12 27.83
CA THR A 93 -3.80 7.69 28.98
C THR A 93 -4.63 6.57 29.59
N ASP A 94 -5.20 6.82 30.78
CA ASP A 94 -6.11 5.86 31.41
C ASP A 94 -7.34 5.62 30.54
N GLU A 95 -7.78 6.62 29.79
CA GLU A 95 -8.98 6.54 28.95
C GLU A 95 -8.76 5.75 27.68
N ASN A 96 -7.57 5.83 27.06
CA ASN A 96 -7.27 5.17 25.79
C ASN A 96 -6.38 3.94 25.93
N ASN A 97 -6.12 3.49 27.14
CA ASN A 97 -5.16 2.42 27.42
C ASN A 97 -5.42 1.17 26.59
N ASP A 98 -6.66 0.72 26.53
CA ASP A 98 -7.03 -0.47 25.76
C ASP A 98 -6.82 -0.28 24.25
N GLN A 99 -7.10 0.90 23.75
CA GLN A 99 -6.88 1.22 22.34
C GLN A 99 -5.38 1.22 21.99
N ILE A 100 -4.56 1.80 22.86
CA ILE A 100 -3.11 1.82 22.67
C ILE A 100 -2.55 0.39 22.69
N ASP A 101 -3.03 -0.46 23.62
CA ASP A 101 -2.62 -1.86 23.66
C ASP A 101 -2.93 -2.58 22.34
N ARG A 102 -4.10 -2.32 21.74
CA ARG A 102 -4.45 -2.90 20.45
C ARG A 102 -3.53 -2.41 19.34
N PHE A 103 -3.17 -1.13 19.33
CA PHE A 103 -2.23 -0.58 18.36
C PHE A 103 -0.85 -1.21 18.49
N ILE A 104 -0.36 -1.40 19.71
CA ILE A 104 0.94 -2.02 19.97
C ILE A 104 0.91 -3.49 19.59
N GLN A 105 -0.16 -4.20 19.91
CA GLN A 105 -0.32 -5.59 19.49
C GLN A 105 -0.26 -5.71 17.97
N ASN A 106 -0.96 -4.84 17.27
CA ASN A 106 -0.90 -4.80 15.80
C ASN A 106 0.50 -4.49 15.30
N PHE A 107 1.20 -3.53 15.94
CA PHE A 107 2.58 -3.19 15.59
C PHE A 107 3.47 -4.43 15.70
N ASP A 108 3.35 -5.18 16.81
CA ASP A 108 4.15 -6.37 17.05
C ASP A 108 3.85 -7.47 16.02
N LEU A 109 2.57 -7.66 15.66
CA LEU A 109 2.19 -8.60 14.60
C LEU A 109 2.78 -8.21 13.25
N ALA A 110 2.86 -6.92 12.97
CA ALA A 110 3.38 -6.41 11.70
C ALA A 110 4.89 -6.57 11.56
N LEU A 111 5.63 -6.81 12.64
CA LEU A 111 7.09 -6.86 12.63
C LEU A 111 7.65 -7.93 11.69
N THR A 112 6.91 -9.02 11.47
CA THR A 112 7.33 -10.14 10.63
C THR A 112 6.77 -10.07 9.21
N HIS A 113 6.10 -8.97 8.86
CA HIS A 113 5.51 -8.78 7.52
C HIS A 113 6.29 -7.74 6.72
N PRO A 114 6.35 -7.90 5.39
CA PRO A 114 5.81 -9.02 4.64
C PRO A 114 6.52 -10.35 4.95
N ASP A 115 5.75 -11.42 5.01
CA ASP A 115 6.29 -12.77 5.23
C ASP A 115 6.23 -13.59 3.92
N ASP A 116 6.61 -14.89 4.02
CA ASP A 116 6.63 -15.77 2.84
C ASP A 116 5.25 -15.96 2.23
N LEU A 117 4.20 -15.99 3.04
CA LEU A 117 2.83 -16.09 2.54
C LEU A 117 2.42 -14.82 1.79
N ASP A 118 2.81 -13.65 2.29
CA ASP A 118 2.58 -12.39 1.58
C ASP A 118 3.24 -12.40 0.20
N VAL A 119 4.46 -12.93 0.11
CA VAL A 119 5.18 -13.05 -1.15
C VAL A 119 4.44 -14.00 -2.11
N GLU A 120 3.94 -15.12 -1.62
CA GLU A 120 3.15 -16.03 -2.44
C GLU A 120 1.87 -15.38 -2.97
N HIS A 121 1.17 -14.62 -2.12
CA HIS A 121 -0.02 -13.87 -2.54
C HIS A 121 0.34 -12.81 -3.58
N ALA A 122 1.48 -12.15 -3.44
CA ALA A 122 1.95 -11.16 -4.41
C ALA A 122 2.21 -11.82 -5.78
N LYS A 123 2.80 -13.02 -5.79
CA LYS A 123 3.02 -13.77 -7.04
C LYS A 123 1.70 -14.11 -7.73
N VAL A 124 0.70 -14.55 -6.97
CA VAL A 124 -0.64 -14.82 -7.51
C VAL A 124 -1.24 -13.56 -8.10
N PHE A 125 -1.09 -12.44 -7.40
CA PHE A 125 -1.56 -11.14 -7.91
C PHE A 125 -0.90 -10.79 -9.24
N VAL A 126 0.41 -10.92 -9.34
CA VAL A 126 1.13 -10.63 -10.59
C VAL A 126 0.61 -11.52 -11.73
N ASP A 127 0.41 -12.82 -11.47
CA ASP A 127 -0.11 -13.75 -12.48
C ASP A 127 -1.50 -13.31 -12.97
N HIS A 128 -2.36 -12.85 -12.06
CA HIS A 128 -3.68 -12.33 -12.43
C HIS A 128 -3.57 -11.04 -13.27
N MET A 129 -2.63 -10.15 -12.91
CA MET A 129 -2.45 -8.91 -13.66
C MET A 129 -1.91 -9.18 -15.06
N LEU A 130 -0.99 -10.13 -15.19
CA LEU A 130 -0.43 -10.50 -16.50
C LEU A 130 -1.52 -11.01 -17.47
N LYS A 131 -2.55 -11.67 -16.95
CA LYS A 131 -3.69 -12.10 -17.76
C LYS A 131 -4.58 -10.95 -18.23
N LYS A 132 -4.59 -9.84 -17.52
CA LYS A 132 -5.36 -8.65 -17.87
C LYS A 132 -4.63 -7.71 -18.82
N ILE A 133 -3.31 -7.80 -18.86
CA ILE A 133 -2.48 -6.89 -19.65
C ILE A 133 -2.68 -7.14 -21.13
N GLN A 134 -2.93 -6.05 -21.87
CA GLN A 134 -3.05 -6.06 -23.30
C GLN A 134 -1.79 -5.45 -23.92
N LEU A 135 -1.11 -6.22 -24.71
CA LEU A 135 0.14 -5.80 -25.36
C LEU A 135 -0.11 -5.25 -26.77
#